data_189583f92d89bd99f55c7a6c90318518
#
_entry.id   189583f92d89bd99f55c7a6c90318518
#
_cell.length_a   1.000
_cell.length_b   1.000
_cell.length_c   1.000
_cell.angle_alpha   90.00
_cell.angle_beta   90.00
_cell.angle_gamma   90.00
#
_symmetry.space_group_name_H-M   'P 1'
#
loop_
_entity.id
_entity.type
_entity.pdbx_description
1 polymer ?
#
loop_
_entity_poly.entity_id
_entity_poly.type
_entity_poly.pdbx_seq_one_letter_code
_entity_poly.pdbx_strand_id
1 'polypeptide(L)'
;MSTFTAVDFETAQGYRWSICQVGLVRVVDGIITDEINMLVQPPDNYYWHNFTEIHGIAASDTAKSPIFDKVWPTIAPYIENQLVIAHNGFGFDFPVLAKTLEYYGMSNPVYQKQCTYKIYKSNLANLCQEHKIKLNHHDALSDARACATLFIKHSSNL
;
A
#
# COMPACT_ATOMS: atom_id res chain seq x y z
N MET A 1 -14.84 15.25 9.20
CA MET A 1 -13.57 14.53 9.37
C MET A 1 -13.46 13.42 8.34
N SER A 2 -12.26 13.05 7.95
CA SER A 2 -12.05 12.12 6.85
C SER A 2 -12.15 10.66 7.27
N THR A 3 -12.77 9.85 6.40
CA THR A 3 -12.82 8.40 6.51
C THR A 3 -12.28 7.82 5.21
N PHE A 4 -11.25 6.99 5.30
CA PHE A 4 -10.53 6.47 4.14
C PHE A 4 -9.66 5.26 4.51
N THR A 5 -9.09 4.63 3.49
CA THR A 5 -8.05 3.60 3.65
C THR A 5 -6.77 4.07 2.97
N ALA A 6 -5.65 4.04 3.68
CA ALA A 6 -4.34 4.23 3.09
C ALA A 6 -3.70 2.87 2.79
N VAL A 7 -3.09 2.74 1.62
CA VAL A 7 -2.44 1.49 1.21
C VAL A 7 -1.02 1.76 0.72
N ASP A 8 -0.18 0.76 0.89
CA ASP A 8 1.13 0.66 0.28
C ASP A 8 1.42 -0.79 -0.05
N PHE A 9 1.95 -1.05 -1.25
CA PHE A 9 2.34 -2.38 -1.69
C PHE A 9 3.84 -2.41 -1.97
N GLU A 10 4.47 -3.52 -1.62
CA GLU A 10 5.81 -3.84 -2.10
C GLU A 10 5.70 -4.97 -3.13
N THR A 11 6.51 -4.90 -4.18
CA THR A 11 6.54 -5.90 -5.23
C THR A 11 7.88 -6.63 -5.28
N ALA A 12 7.84 -7.89 -5.68
CA ALA A 12 9.04 -8.74 -5.78
C ALA A 12 9.80 -8.51 -7.08
N GLN A 13 9.13 -7.99 -8.11
CA GLN A 13 9.67 -7.85 -9.46
C GLN A 13 9.19 -6.53 -10.07
N GLY A 14 9.79 -6.15 -11.20
CA GLY A 14 9.32 -5.03 -12.00
C GLY A 14 7.93 -5.23 -12.59
N TYR A 15 7.45 -6.47 -12.65
CA TYR A 15 6.07 -6.75 -13.03
C TYR A 15 5.13 -6.36 -11.91
N ARG A 16 4.07 -5.60 -12.24
CA ARG A 16 3.15 -5.02 -11.26
C ARG A 16 2.29 -6.05 -10.53
N TRP A 17 2.14 -7.27 -11.07
CA TRP A 17 1.39 -8.36 -10.49
C TRP A 17 2.17 -9.17 -9.42
N SER A 18 3.28 -8.67 -8.93
CA SER A 18 4.20 -9.41 -8.06
C SER A 18 4.20 -8.93 -6.60
N ILE A 19 3.03 -8.57 -6.06
CA ILE A 19 2.91 -8.11 -4.67
C ILE A 19 3.55 -9.12 -3.70
N CYS A 20 4.42 -8.63 -2.81
CA CYS A 20 5.03 -9.42 -1.75
C CYS A 20 4.76 -8.88 -0.33
N GLN A 21 4.22 -7.68 -0.20
CA GLN A 21 3.78 -7.13 1.08
C GLN A 21 2.61 -6.16 0.88
N VAL A 22 1.66 -6.18 1.81
CA VAL A 22 0.55 -5.23 1.88
C VAL A 22 0.62 -4.51 3.21
N GLY A 23 0.65 -3.18 3.17
CA GLY A 23 0.41 -2.30 4.29
C GLY A 23 -0.92 -1.58 4.08
N LEU A 24 -1.78 -1.61 5.08
CA LEU A 24 -3.09 -0.98 5.00
C LEU A 24 -3.45 -0.34 6.34
N VAL A 25 -3.96 0.88 6.28
CA VAL A 25 -4.38 1.64 7.45
C VAL A 25 -5.80 2.17 7.20
N ARG A 26 -6.73 1.78 8.06
CA ARG A 26 -8.10 2.31 8.02
C ARG A 26 -8.21 3.51 8.94
N VAL A 27 -8.77 4.58 8.43
CA VAL A 27 -9.05 5.82 9.16
C VAL A 27 -10.55 6.07 9.14
N VAL A 28 -11.13 6.27 10.31
CA VAL A 28 -12.56 6.63 10.47
C VAL A 28 -12.63 7.92 11.27
N ASP A 29 -13.26 8.93 10.69
CA ASP A 29 -13.41 10.25 11.33
C ASP A 29 -12.08 10.83 11.82
N GLY A 30 -11.03 10.67 11.02
CA GLY A 30 -9.70 11.19 11.32
C GLY A 30 -8.87 10.35 12.29
N ILE A 31 -9.37 9.18 12.71
CA ILE A 31 -8.72 8.31 13.69
C ILE A 31 -8.36 6.97 13.03
N ILE A 32 -7.13 6.51 13.23
CA ILE A 32 -6.71 5.18 12.76
C ILE A 32 -7.43 4.12 13.61
N THR A 33 -8.21 3.26 12.95
CA THR A 33 -9.01 2.21 13.60
C THR A 33 -8.46 0.81 13.36
N ASP A 34 -7.84 0.56 12.21
CA ASP A 34 -7.32 -0.76 11.84
C ASP A 34 -6.01 -0.62 11.09
N GLU A 35 -5.13 -1.57 11.30
CA GLU A 35 -3.88 -1.68 10.56
C GLU A 35 -3.64 -3.13 10.13
N ILE A 36 -3.20 -3.32 8.89
CA ILE A 36 -2.86 -4.64 8.34
C ILE A 36 -1.42 -4.57 7.81
N ASN A 37 -0.62 -5.55 8.20
CA ASN A 37 0.72 -5.76 7.66
C ASN A 37 0.85 -7.24 7.30
N MET A 38 0.84 -7.56 6.01
CA MET A 38 0.85 -8.94 5.53
C MET A 38 1.95 -9.15 4.51
N LEU A 39 2.75 -10.19 4.73
CA LEU A 39 3.61 -10.75 3.70
C LEU A 39 2.76 -11.59 2.74
N VAL A 40 3.08 -11.52 1.46
CA VAL A 40 2.37 -12.21 0.39
C VAL A 40 3.39 -12.98 -0.43
N GLN A 41 3.11 -14.25 -0.74
CA GLN A 41 3.98 -14.98 -1.66
C GLN A 41 3.71 -14.49 -3.09
N PRO A 42 4.70 -13.88 -3.76
CA PRO A 42 4.54 -13.50 -5.16
C PRO A 42 4.51 -14.74 -6.06
N PRO A 43 4.03 -14.62 -7.31
CA PRO A 43 4.04 -15.74 -8.25
C PRO A 43 5.40 -16.41 -8.35
N ASP A 44 5.43 -17.75 -8.28
CA ASP A 44 6.64 -18.59 -8.25
C ASP A 44 7.59 -18.27 -7.09
N ASN A 45 7.18 -17.44 -6.14
CA ASN A 45 8.01 -16.93 -5.05
C ASN A 45 9.35 -16.39 -5.56
N TYR A 46 9.30 -15.71 -6.71
CA TYR A 46 10.49 -15.25 -7.41
C TYR A 46 10.72 -13.74 -7.20
N TYR A 47 11.93 -13.40 -6.83
CA TYR A 47 12.34 -12.02 -6.54
C TYR A 47 13.47 -11.58 -7.46
N TRP A 48 13.36 -10.37 -8.00
CA TRP A 48 14.50 -9.68 -8.58
C TRP A 48 15.35 -9.10 -7.45
N HIS A 49 16.65 -9.32 -7.51
CA HIS A 49 17.57 -8.94 -6.44
C HIS A 49 17.51 -7.46 -6.08
N ASN A 50 17.42 -6.59 -7.09
CA ASN A 50 17.33 -5.15 -6.86
C ASN A 50 16.07 -4.73 -6.10
N PHE A 51 14.98 -5.50 -6.18
CA PHE A 51 13.76 -5.24 -5.41
C PHE A 51 13.95 -5.64 -3.95
N THR A 52 14.56 -6.79 -3.70
CA THR A 52 14.93 -7.20 -2.33
C THR A 52 15.86 -6.18 -1.67
N GLU A 53 16.79 -5.59 -2.42
CA GLU A 53 17.66 -4.53 -1.88
C GLU A 53 16.86 -3.29 -1.42
N ILE A 54 15.72 -2.99 -2.04
CA ILE A 54 14.88 -1.84 -1.69
C ILE A 54 14.09 -2.10 -0.40
N HIS A 55 13.35 -3.21 -0.34
CA HIS A 55 12.40 -3.47 0.78
C HIS A 55 12.88 -4.54 1.77
N GLY A 56 13.95 -5.24 1.47
CA GLY A 56 14.53 -6.24 2.37
C GLY A 56 13.80 -7.57 2.42
N ILE A 57 12.76 -7.78 1.60
CA ILE A 57 11.99 -9.03 1.56
C ILE A 57 12.60 -9.94 0.51
N ALA A 58 12.84 -11.20 0.88
CA ALA A 58 13.38 -12.23 0.00
C ALA A 58 12.46 -13.46 -0.05
N ALA A 59 12.74 -14.37 -0.96
CA ALA A 59 11.93 -15.57 -1.15
C ALA A 59 11.80 -16.42 0.13
N SER A 60 12.85 -16.45 0.96
CA SER A 60 12.81 -17.15 2.25
C SER A 60 11.78 -16.55 3.22
N ASP A 61 11.50 -15.24 3.12
CA ASP A 61 10.54 -14.57 4.00
C ASP A 61 9.10 -14.90 3.64
N THR A 62 8.81 -15.15 2.37
CA THR A 62 7.47 -15.38 1.86
C THR A 62 7.20 -16.83 1.43
N ALA A 63 8.14 -17.75 1.69
CA ALA A 63 8.01 -19.16 1.29
C ALA A 63 6.76 -19.84 1.85
N LYS A 64 6.27 -19.40 3.02
CA LYS A 64 5.07 -19.93 3.68
C LYS A 64 3.93 -18.92 3.75
N SER A 65 4.07 -17.79 3.07
CA SER A 65 3.03 -16.76 3.03
C SER A 65 1.94 -17.12 2.04
N PRO A 66 0.70 -16.65 2.25
CA PRO A 66 -0.38 -16.86 1.29
C PRO A 66 -0.11 -16.10 0.00
N ILE A 67 -0.62 -16.60 -1.12
CA ILE A 67 -0.66 -15.88 -2.38
C ILE A 67 -1.76 -14.81 -2.34
N PHE A 68 -1.73 -13.85 -3.27
CA PHE A 68 -2.61 -12.68 -3.19
C PHE A 68 -4.10 -13.01 -3.29
N ASP A 69 -4.49 -14.06 -4.02
CA ASP A 69 -5.90 -14.44 -4.11
C ASP A 69 -6.48 -14.85 -2.75
N LYS A 70 -5.63 -15.33 -1.83
CA LYS A 70 -6.02 -15.66 -0.44
C LYS A 70 -6.01 -14.43 0.48
N VAL A 71 -5.19 -13.43 0.16
CA VAL A 71 -5.10 -12.17 0.91
C VAL A 71 -6.23 -11.22 0.56
N TRP A 72 -6.66 -11.19 -0.69
CA TRP A 72 -7.64 -10.24 -1.20
C TRP A 72 -8.93 -10.19 -0.38
N PRO A 73 -9.57 -11.32 0.01
CA PRO A 73 -10.80 -11.25 0.82
C PRO A 73 -10.64 -10.50 2.14
N THR A 74 -9.45 -10.49 2.72
CA THR A 74 -9.16 -9.78 3.98
C THR A 74 -9.10 -8.27 3.76
N ILE A 75 -8.54 -7.81 2.64
CA ILE A 75 -8.35 -6.37 2.38
C ILE A 75 -9.46 -5.75 1.53
N ALA A 76 -10.18 -6.54 0.75
CA ALA A 76 -11.23 -6.04 -0.14
C ALA A 76 -12.27 -5.15 0.55
N PRO A 77 -12.77 -5.46 1.77
CA PRO A 77 -13.75 -4.61 2.43
C PRO A 77 -13.25 -3.20 2.74
N TYR A 78 -11.93 -3.02 2.86
CA TYR A 78 -11.33 -1.72 3.13
C TYR A 78 -11.12 -0.90 1.84
N ILE A 79 -11.29 -1.51 0.68
CA ILE A 79 -11.01 -0.90 -0.63
C ILE A 79 -12.29 -0.70 -1.44
N GLU A 80 -13.12 -1.73 -1.55
CA GLU A 80 -14.34 -1.70 -2.36
C GLU A 80 -15.29 -0.60 -1.89
N ASN A 81 -15.65 0.30 -2.82
CA ASN A 81 -16.53 1.45 -2.57
C ASN A 81 -16.02 2.41 -1.48
N GLN A 82 -14.72 2.42 -1.23
CA GLN A 82 -14.07 3.30 -0.26
C GLN A 82 -13.26 4.39 -0.97
N LEU A 83 -12.89 5.42 -0.20
CA LEU A 83 -11.83 6.33 -0.59
C LEU A 83 -10.49 5.71 -0.21
N VAL A 84 -9.60 5.52 -1.18
CA VAL A 84 -8.29 4.90 -0.99
C VAL A 84 -7.19 5.90 -1.32
N ILE A 85 -6.24 6.04 -0.42
CA ILE A 85 -5.13 6.97 -0.53
C ILE A 85 -3.83 6.19 -0.62
N ALA A 86 -2.94 6.62 -1.50
CA ALA A 86 -1.57 6.10 -1.57
C ALA A 86 -0.61 7.23 -1.92
N HIS A 87 0.66 7.06 -1.57
CA HIS A 87 1.71 8.01 -1.97
C HIS A 87 2.27 7.57 -3.31
N ASN A 88 2.13 8.40 -4.34
CA ASN A 88 2.39 8.03 -5.74
C ASN A 88 1.49 6.86 -6.23
N GLY A 89 0.25 6.81 -5.73
CA GLY A 89 -0.66 5.70 -5.98
C GLY A 89 -1.02 5.50 -7.45
N PHE A 90 -1.21 6.58 -8.20
CA PHE A 90 -1.53 6.49 -9.63
C PHE A 90 -0.35 5.96 -10.46
N GLY A 91 0.88 6.20 -9.99
CA GLY A 91 2.09 5.68 -10.63
C GLY A 91 2.43 4.26 -10.22
N PHE A 92 1.95 3.79 -9.08
CA PHE A 92 2.35 2.48 -8.56
C PHE A 92 1.21 1.68 -7.92
N ASP A 93 0.71 2.07 -6.74
CA ASP A 93 -0.15 1.19 -5.92
C ASP A 93 -1.47 0.83 -6.62
N PHE A 94 -2.12 1.78 -7.27
CA PHE A 94 -3.39 1.51 -7.95
C PHE A 94 -3.22 0.61 -9.17
N PRO A 95 -2.25 0.84 -10.07
CA PRO A 95 -1.99 -0.12 -11.15
C PRO A 95 -1.45 -1.47 -10.64
N VAL A 96 -0.68 -1.49 -9.55
CA VAL A 96 -0.21 -2.74 -8.94
C VAL A 96 -1.40 -3.58 -8.49
N LEU A 97 -2.35 -2.99 -7.78
CA LEU A 97 -3.56 -3.70 -7.36
C LEU A 97 -4.35 -4.23 -8.56
N ALA A 98 -4.60 -3.38 -9.55
CA ALA A 98 -5.35 -3.76 -10.75
C ALA A 98 -4.69 -4.91 -11.51
N LYS A 99 -3.39 -4.85 -11.72
CA LYS A 99 -2.63 -5.88 -12.43
C LYS A 99 -2.53 -7.19 -11.64
N THR A 100 -2.44 -7.10 -10.33
CA THR A 100 -2.42 -8.29 -9.47
C THR A 100 -3.77 -9.00 -9.51
N LEU A 101 -4.87 -8.27 -9.39
CA LEU A 101 -6.22 -8.85 -9.50
C LEU A 101 -6.45 -9.48 -10.88
N GLU A 102 -6.03 -8.80 -11.95
CA GLU A 102 -6.09 -9.35 -13.31
C GLU A 102 -5.30 -10.66 -13.44
N TYR A 103 -4.09 -10.69 -12.88
CA TYR A 103 -3.24 -11.90 -12.89
C TYR A 103 -3.93 -13.11 -12.26
N TYR A 104 -4.66 -12.89 -11.17
CA TYR A 104 -5.38 -13.95 -10.46
C TYR A 104 -6.82 -14.15 -10.95
N GLY A 105 -7.21 -13.49 -12.04
CA GLY A 105 -8.55 -13.65 -12.62
C GLY A 105 -9.67 -13.06 -11.78
N MET A 106 -9.35 -12.06 -10.94
CA MET A 106 -10.33 -11.39 -10.07
C MET A 106 -10.71 -10.02 -10.62
N SER A 107 -11.94 -9.59 -10.33
CA SER A 107 -12.46 -8.30 -10.77
C SER A 107 -11.79 -7.14 -10.04
N ASN A 108 -11.46 -6.09 -10.79
CA ASN A 108 -10.97 -4.84 -10.20
C ASN A 108 -12.14 -4.10 -9.54
N PRO A 109 -12.05 -3.76 -8.25
CA PRO A 109 -13.14 -3.09 -7.55
C PRO A 109 -13.31 -1.64 -8.00
N VAL A 110 -14.50 -1.10 -7.77
CA VAL A 110 -14.77 0.34 -7.90
C VAL A 110 -14.41 1.00 -6.57
N TYR A 111 -13.58 2.03 -6.61
CA TYR A 111 -13.22 2.83 -5.43
C TYR A 111 -12.72 4.20 -5.87
N GLN A 112 -12.80 5.17 -4.95
CA GLN A 112 -12.25 6.51 -5.17
C GLN A 112 -10.75 6.51 -4.85
N LYS A 113 -9.98 7.30 -5.58
CA LYS A 113 -8.51 7.34 -5.48
C LYS A 113 -8.02 8.75 -5.22
N GLN A 114 -7.12 8.90 -4.24
CA GLN A 114 -6.36 10.13 -4.06
C GLN A 114 -4.90 9.80 -3.77
N CYS A 115 -4.02 10.79 -3.98
CA CYS A 115 -2.58 10.58 -3.90
C CYS A 115 -1.93 11.72 -3.14
N THR A 116 -1.24 11.39 -2.04
CA THR A 116 -0.51 12.37 -1.23
C THR A 116 0.68 12.98 -1.98
N TYR A 117 1.28 12.27 -2.92
CA TYR A 117 2.30 12.86 -3.80
C TYR A 117 1.74 14.01 -4.64
N LYS A 118 0.52 13.84 -5.18
CA LYS A 118 -0.14 14.91 -5.95
C LYS A 118 -0.51 16.11 -5.08
N ILE A 119 -0.85 15.86 -3.81
CA ILE A 119 -1.21 16.91 -2.85
C ILE A 119 0.02 17.70 -2.42
N TYR A 120 1.07 17.01 -1.97
CA TYR A 120 2.25 17.64 -1.37
C TYR A 120 3.41 17.88 -2.34
N LYS A 121 3.43 17.19 -3.46
CA LYS A 121 4.44 17.30 -4.54
C LYS A 121 5.88 17.06 -4.04
N SER A 122 6.04 16.11 -3.13
CA SER A 122 7.32 15.71 -2.56
C SER A 122 7.33 14.22 -2.25
N ASN A 123 8.52 13.63 -2.16
CA ASN A 123 8.63 12.21 -1.81
C ASN A 123 8.29 11.97 -0.34
N LEU A 124 7.92 10.72 -0.01
CA LEU A 124 7.44 10.36 1.31
C LEU A 124 8.49 10.60 2.40
N ALA A 125 9.76 10.27 2.14
CA ALA A 125 10.83 10.43 3.11
C ALA A 125 11.02 11.90 3.51
N ASN A 126 11.02 12.81 2.53
CA ASN A 126 11.13 14.25 2.79
C ASN A 126 9.93 14.79 3.57
N LEU A 127 8.73 14.35 3.21
CA LEU A 127 7.50 14.75 3.91
C LEU A 127 7.49 14.27 5.35
N CYS A 128 7.93 13.05 5.61
CA CYS A 128 8.02 12.52 6.97
C CYS A 128 9.04 13.28 7.82
N GLN A 129 10.17 13.66 7.24
CA GLN A 129 11.15 14.49 7.92
C GLN A 129 10.57 15.87 8.25
N GLU A 130 9.94 16.51 7.27
CA GLU A 130 9.33 17.84 7.42
C GLU A 130 8.21 17.86 8.46
N HIS A 131 7.34 16.84 8.42
CA HIS A 131 6.17 16.74 9.31
C HIS A 131 6.45 15.96 10.60
N LYS A 132 7.70 15.54 10.84
CA LYS A 132 8.12 14.77 12.02
C LYS A 132 7.33 13.47 12.20
N ILE A 133 7.12 12.76 11.09
CA ILE A 133 6.46 11.45 11.06
C ILE A 133 7.53 10.36 11.07
N LYS A 134 7.40 9.40 11.98
CA LYS A 134 8.29 8.25 12.01
C LYS A 134 8.11 7.40 10.76
N LEU A 135 9.21 7.06 10.09
CA LEU A 135 9.18 6.29 8.86
C LEU A 135 10.27 5.22 8.87
N ASN A 136 9.86 3.98 8.66
CA ASN A 136 10.73 2.89 8.23
C ASN A 136 10.44 2.67 6.75
N HIS A 137 11.11 3.45 5.88
CA HIS A 137 10.80 3.53 4.46
C HIS A 137 10.95 2.18 3.78
N HIS A 138 10.03 1.87 2.85
CA HIS A 138 9.90 0.59 2.16
C HIS A 138 9.47 -0.58 3.05
N ASP A 139 9.00 -0.32 4.28
CA ASP A 139 8.13 -1.22 5.00
C ASP A 139 6.68 -0.79 4.74
N ALA A 140 5.88 -1.67 4.14
CA ALA A 140 4.58 -1.29 3.60
C ALA A 140 3.64 -0.67 4.65
N LEU A 141 3.57 -1.22 5.86
CA LEU A 141 2.72 -0.64 6.90
C LEU A 141 3.22 0.73 7.37
N SER A 142 4.54 0.89 7.53
CA SER A 142 5.13 2.18 7.90
C SER A 142 4.84 3.26 6.84
N ASP A 143 4.98 2.91 5.57
CA ASP A 143 4.68 3.82 4.46
C ASP A 143 3.18 4.15 4.40
N ALA A 144 2.31 3.18 4.62
CA ALA A 144 0.86 3.41 4.68
C ALA A 144 0.44 4.30 5.85
N ARG A 145 1.05 4.12 7.05
CA ARG A 145 0.81 5.01 8.20
C ARG A 145 1.23 6.45 7.91
N ALA A 146 2.39 6.62 7.31
CA ALA A 146 2.88 7.94 6.95
C ALA A 146 1.93 8.62 5.96
N CYS A 147 1.49 7.89 4.94
CA CYS A 147 0.51 8.35 3.97
C CYS A 147 -0.81 8.75 4.66
N ALA A 148 -1.31 7.91 5.56
CA ALA A 148 -2.54 8.18 6.32
C ALA A 148 -2.41 9.45 7.16
N THR A 149 -1.31 9.61 7.88
CA THR A 149 -1.05 10.78 8.73
C THR A 149 -1.01 12.06 7.90
N LEU A 150 -0.34 12.04 6.76
CA LEU A 150 -0.28 13.17 5.84
C LEU A 150 -1.67 13.54 5.31
N PHE A 151 -2.48 12.55 4.94
CA PHE A 151 -3.82 12.83 4.44
C PHE A 151 -4.77 13.34 5.53
N ILE A 152 -4.65 12.84 6.76
CA ILE A 152 -5.40 13.40 7.91
C ILE A 152 -5.06 14.89 8.10
N LYS A 153 -3.78 15.24 8.07
CA LYS A 153 -3.34 16.63 8.18
C LYS A 153 -3.89 17.51 7.04
N HIS A 154 -3.82 17.01 5.82
CA HIS A 154 -4.34 17.71 4.65
C HIS A 154 -5.84 17.96 4.78
N SER A 155 -6.62 16.93 5.10
CA SER A 155 -8.08 17.05 5.18
C SER A 155 -8.56 17.89 6.36
N SER A 156 -7.79 18.01 7.44
CA SER A 156 -8.14 18.89 8.56
C SER A 156 -7.84 20.37 8.31
N ASN A 157 -7.08 20.69 7.25
CA ASN A 157 -6.75 22.05 6.84
C ASN A 157 -7.66 22.59 5.72
N LEU A 158 -8.64 21.82 5.30
CA LEU A 158 -9.61 22.21 4.26
C LEU A 158 -10.81 22.96 4.83
#